data_baf9f9f7131b3f9db98b8a57b3ce4e17
#
_entry.id   baf9f9f7131b3f9db98b8a57b3ce4e17
#
_cell.length_a   1.000
_cell.length_b   1.000
_cell.length_c   1.000
_cell.angle_alpha   90.00
_cell.angle_beta   90.00
_cell.angle_gamma   90.00
#
_symmetry.space_group_name_H-M   'P 1'
#
loop_
_entity.id
_entity.type
_entity.pdbx_description
1 polymer ?
#
loop_
_entity_poly.entity_id
_entity_poly.type
_entity_poly.pdbx_seq_one_letter_code
_entity_poly.pdbx_strand_id
1 'polypeptide(L)'
;MEEKERLLETLAIKRKNNYKLAEVNEIFKRWAQKKGIKPEECSNIPYEFDAGNHVSPYSRTMHNYNADIMVILQDWSSTESLAKLTPDQKDLIAEKGYSPYLPTNKNLFDLLKRTFNLNPQDIYATNLFVFIKPGKLGAKIPQKCFDICAEAYAIPQIEIIQPKIVICSGRVYQTIKKIIRKKKELRNNKQSTLDSVNNPETWNNEKTRIFGIYHTGSNRRLNWTAAEETAHWQKIRQTGLQ
;
A
#
# COMPACT_ATOMS: atom_id res chain seq x y z
N MET A 1 -11.30 -0.16 -20.19
CA MET A 1 -9.97 -0.66 -19.76
C MET A 1 -8.89 0.36 -20.10
N GLU A 2 -8.79 0.80 -21.34
CA GLU A 2 -7.79 1.78 -21.82
C GLU A 2 -7.78 3.11 -21.05
N GLU A 3 -8.93 3.65 -20.67
CA GLU A 3 -9.00 4.91 -19.92
C GLU A 3 -8.39 4.78 -18.51
N LYS A 4 -8.73 3.72 -17.76
CA LYS A 4 -8.17 3.47 -16.43
C LYS A 4 -6.65 3.29 -16.51
N GLU A 5 -6.19 2.52 -17.49
CA GLU A 5 -4.78 2.27 -17.74
C GLU A 5 -4.03 3.58 -18.02
N ARG A 6 -4.52 4.41 -18.92
CA ARG A 6 -3.94 5.74 -19.23
C ARG A 6 -3.86 6.66 -18.02
N LEU A 7 -4.91 6.67 -17.17
CA LEU A 7 -4.93 7.49 -15.95
C LEU A 7 -3.90 6.99 -14.93
N LEU A 8 -3.76 5.67 -14.76
CA LEU A 8 -2.75 5.08 -13.88
C LEU A 8 -1.33 5.30 -14.41
N GLU A 9 -1.13 5.20 -15.72
CA GLU A 9 0.13 5.55 -16.37
C GLU A 9 0.52 7.02 -16.11
N THR A 10 -0.43 7.94 -16.19
CA THR A 10 -0.21 9.35 -15.84
C THR A 10 0.28 9.50 -14.40
N LEU A 11 -0.27 8.75 -13.44
CA LEU A 11 0.20 8.75 -12.05
C LEU A 11 1.60 8.13 -11.93
N ALA A 12 1.89 7.07 -12.69
CA ALA A 12 3.21 6.45 -12.71
C ALA A 12 4.27 7.41 -13.27
N ILE A 13 3.97 8.14 -14.34
CA ILE A 13 4.84 9.18 -14.90
C ILE A 13 5.09 10.30 -13.88
N LYS A 14 4.07 10.76 -13.16
CA LYS A 14 4.25 11.73 -12.06
C LYS A 14 5.21 11.22 -10.99
N ARG A 15 5.08 9.94 -10.57
CA ARG A 15 5.98 9.33 -9.59
C ARG A 15 7.41 9.25 -10.14
N LYS A 16 7.61 8.79 -11.39
CA LYS A 16 8.91 8.71 -12.06
C LYS A 16 9.60 10.06 -12.15
N ASN A 17 8.85 11.12 -12.41
CA ASN A 17 9.32 12.50 -12.45
C ASN A 17 9.47 13.12 -11.05
N ASN A 18 9.56 12.30 -10.01
CA ASN A 18 9.80 12.72 -8.63
C ASN A 18 8.74 13.68 -8.07
N TYR A 19 7.51 13.66 -8.61
CA TYR A 19 6.43 14.48 -8.07
C TYR A 19 6.25 14.19 -6.57
N LYS A 20 6.32 15.21 -5.75
CA LYS A 20 6.29 15.15 -4.28
C LYS A 20 7.56 14.60 -3.59
N LEU A 21 8.56 14.09 -4.30
CA LEU A 21 9.77 13.55 -3.66
C LEU A 21 10.56 14.62 -2.88
N ALA A 22 10.71 15.81 -3.43
CA ALA A 22 11.38 16.93 -2.76
C ALA A 22 10.66 17.31 -1.44
N GLU A 23 9.33 17.39 -1.45
CA GLU A 23 8.51 17.67 -0.26
C GLU A 23 8.66 16.57 0.80
N VAL A 24 8.66 15.32 0.38
CA VAL A 24 8.90 14.15 1.23
C VAL A 24 10.28 14.23 1.89
N ASN A 25 11.32 14.55 1.12
CA ASN A 25 12.69 14.66 1.62
C ASN A 25 12.86 15.78 2.63
N GLU A 26 12.24 16.93 2.43
CA GLU A 26 12.23 18.02 3.42
C GLU A 26 11.59 17.59 4.76
N ILE A 27 10.52 16.77 4.69
CA ILE A 27 9.88 16.24 5.90
C ILE A 27 10.78 15.23 6.58
N PHE A 28 11.43 14.33 5.86
CA PHE A 28 12.41 13.38 6.41
C PHE A 28 13.56 14.10 7.09
N LYS A 29 14.13 15.13 6.45
CA LYS A 29 15.21 15.96 6.99
C LYS A 29 14.82 16.61 8.32
N ARG A 30 13.67 17.30 8.37
CA ARG A 30 13.16 17.94 9.60
C ARG A 30 12.86 16.91 10.71
N TRP A 31 12.33 15.75 10.34
CA TRP A 31 12.06 14.67 11.28
C TRP A 31 13.35 14.07 11.85
N ALA A 32 14.36 13.84 11.03
CA ALA A 32 15.68 13.36 11.45
C ALA A 32 16.36 14.35 12.40
N GLN A 33 16.36 15.65 12.06
CA GLN A 33 16.88 16.72 12.93
C GLN A 33 16.21 16.73 14.31
N LYS A 34 14.86 16.62 14.36
CA LYS A 34 14.12 16.54 15.64
C LYS A 34 14.46 15.30 16.47
N LYS A 35 14.98 14.25 15.84
CA LYS A 35 15.38 13.00 16.50
C LYS A 35 16.87 12.93 16.82
N GLY A 36 17.65 13.94 16.43
CA GLY A 36 19.11 13.95 16.60
C GLY A 36 19.82 12.87 15.78
N ILE A 37 19.23 12.45 14.65
CA ILE A 37 19.83 11.47 13.74
C ILE A 37 20.25 12.12 12.43
N LYS A 38 21.25 11.52 11.75
CA LYS A 38 21.70 12.02 10.45
C LYS A 38 20.56 12.00 9.44
N PRO A 39 20.28 13.11 8.75
CA PRO A 39 19.30 13.12 7.67
C PRO A 39 19.76 12.25 6.51
N GLU A 40 18.86 11.42 6.02
CA GLU A 40 19.02 10.66 4.80
C GLU A 40 17.82 10.92 3.91
N GLU A 41 18.00 10.79 2.59
CA GLU A 41 16.97 11.10 1.62
C GLU A 41 16.29 9.84 1.09
N CYS A 42 15.00 9.98 0.81
CA CYS A 42 14.27 9.01 -0.01
C CYS A 42 14.67 9.16 -1.46
N SER A 43 14.63 8.07 -2.20
CA SER A 43 14.87 8.05 -3.64
C SER A 43 13.66 7.52 -4.39
N ASN A 44 13.67 7.70 -5.69
CA ASN A 44 12.75 7.00 -6.56
C ASN A 44 13.05 5.51 -6.59
N ILE A 45 12.13 4.71 -7.10
CA ILE A 45 12.34 3.28 -7.33
C ILE A 45 13.44 3.13 -8.38
N PRO A 46 14.49 2.31 -8.13
CA PRO A 46 15.54 2.06 -9.11
C PRO A 46 14.97 1.52 -10.42
N TYR A 47 15.59 1.90 -11.53
CA TYR A 47 15.11 1.61 -12.89
C TYR A 47 14.85 0.12 -13.11
N GLU A 48 15.73 -0.76 -12.64
CA GLU A 48 15.60 -2.21 -12.76
C GLU A 48 14.33 -2.78 -12.13
N PHE A 49 13.79 -2.12 -11.10
CA PHE A 49 12.55 -2.51 -10.42
C PHE A 49 11.34 -1.68 -10.85
N ASP A 50 11.58 -0.61 -11.59
CA ASP A 50 10.49 0.25 -12.04
C ASP A 50 9.62 -0.51 -13.05
N ALA A 51 8.38 -0.69 -12.69
CA ALA A 51 7.42 -1.46 -13.47
C ALA A 51 6.86 -0.72 -14.70
N GLY A 52 7.62 0.21 -15.28
CA GLY A 52 7.17 0.95 -16.46
C GLY A 52 5.96 1.84 -16.15
N ASN A 53 4.75 1.45 -16.54
CA ASN A 53 3.54 2.25 -16.45
C ASN A 53 2.79 2.12 -15.12
N HIS A 54 3.43 1.56 -14.08
CA HIS A 54 2.80 1.33 -12.79
C HIS A 54 3.29 2.30 -11.70
N VAL A 55 2.39 2.69 -10.81
CA VAL A 55 2.73 3.57 -9.67
C VAL A 55 3.61 2.86 -8.65
N SER A 56 3.40 1.56 -8.46
CA SER A 56 4.17 0.70 -7.56
C SER A 56 4.64 -0.55 -8.28
N PRO A 57 5.81 -1.12 -7.95
CA PRO A 57 6.25 -2.39 -8.51
C PRO A 57 5.27 -3.55 -8.32
N TYR A 58 4.51 -3.58 -7.23
CA TYR A 58 3.46 -4.60 -7.02
C TYR A 58 2.47 -4.68 -8.18
N SER A 59 2.13 -3.56 -8.78
CA SER A 59 1.19 -3.53 -9.90
C SER A 59 1.74 -4.16 -11.18
N ARG A 60 3.01 -4.60 -11.22
CA ARG A 60 3.54 -5.39 -12.34
C ARG A 60 2.80 -6.72 -12.51
N THR A 61 2.52 -7.41 -11.40
CA THR A 61 1.77 -8.69 -11.38
C THR A 61 0.31 -8.50 -10.98
N MET A 62 0.04 -7.53 -10.09
CA MET A 62 -1.27 -7.27 -9.50
C MET A 62 -1.87 -6.00 -10.10
N HIS A 63 -2.23 -6.05 -11.38
CA HIS A 63 -2.71 -4.90 -12.16
C HIS A 63 -4.08 -5.12 -12.81
N ASN A 64 -4.94 -5.91 -12.18
CA ASN A 64 -6.31 -6.04 -12.67
C ASN A 64 -7.05 -4.71 -12.49
N TYR A 65 -7.18 -3.92 -13.55
CA TYR A 65 -7.82 -2.61 -13.53
C TYR A 65 -9.34 -2.66 -13.31
N ASN A 66 -9.92 -3.84 -13.39
CA ASN A 66 -11.34 -4.10 -13.08
C ASN A 66 -11.50 -4.94 -11.81
N ALA A 67 -10.47 -5.00 -10.96
CA ALA A 67 -10.52 -5.76 -9.72
C ALA A 67 -11.60 -5.25 -8.78
N ASP A 68 -12.39 -6.16 -8.23
CA ASP A 68 -13.28 -5.87 -7.10
C ASP A 68 -12.50 -5.61 -5.80
N ILE A 69 -11.26 -6.09 -5.72
CA ILE A 69 -10.41 -5.97 -4.52
C ILE A 69 -9.11 -5.24 -4.85
N MET A 70 -8.86 -4.18 -4.11
CA MET A 70 -7.59 -3.44 -4.11
C MET A 70 -6.88 -3.62 -2.78
N VAL A 71 -5.57 -3.87 -2.82
CA VAL A 71 -4.72 -3.96 -1.63
C VAL A 71 -3.73 -2.81 -1.62
N ILE A 72 -3.66 -2.09 -0.49
CA ILE A 72 -2.69 -1.00 -0.29
C ILE A 72 -1.78 -1.37 0.88
N LEU A 73 -0.53 -1.69 0.55
CA LEU A 73 0.52 -1.97 1.51
C LEU A 73 1.24 -0.67 1.93
N GLN A 74 2.10 -0.74 2.94
CA GLN A 74 2.72 0.46 3.49
C GLN A 74 3.77 1.06 2.54
N ASP A 75 4.81 0.30 2.25
CA ASP A 75 5.97 0.68 1.43
C ASP A 75 6.55 -0.56 0.74
N TRP A 76 7.26 -0.34 -0.36
CA TRP A 76 7.77 -1.44 -1.16
C TRP A 76 9.11 -1.97 -0.65
N SER A 77 10.07 -1.07 -0.39
CA SER A 77 11.42 -1.45 0.04
C SER A 77 12.16 -0.28 0.74
N SER A 78 13.44 -0.50 1.01
CA SER A 78 14.36 0.49 1.56
C SER A 78 15.75 0.37 0.93
N THR A 79 16.57 1.41 1.07
CA THR A 79 17.93 1.45 0.47
C THR A 79 18.80 0.28 0.92
N GLU A 80 18.84 -0.01 2.23
CA GLU A 80 19.63 -1.14 2.74
C GLU A 80 19.09 -2.51 2.31
N SER A 81 17.77 -2.66 2.15
CA SER A 81 17.17 -3.91 1.69
C SER A 81 17.52 -4.19 0.24
N LEU A 82 17.47 -3.17 -0.61
CA LEU A 82 17.83 -3.30 -2.02
C LEU A 82 19.32 -3.58 -2.22
N ALA A 83 20.18 -2.94 -1.42
CA ALA A 83 21.63 -3.15 -1.48
C ALA A 83 22.07 -4.58 -1.11
N LYS A 84 21.23 -5.33 -0.36
CA LYS A 84 21.52 -6.70 0.09
C LYS A 84 21.01 -7.79 -0.87
N LEU A 85 20.31 -7.43 -1.94
CA LEU A 85 19.79 -8.39 -2.90
C LEU A 85 20.93 -9.00 -3.73
N THR A 86 20.89 -10.32 -3.88
CA THR A 86 21.72 -11.01 -4.87
C THR A 86 21.23 -10.73 -6.30
N PRO A 87 22.05 -10.94 -7.34
CA PRO A 87 21.61 -10.78 -8.73
C PRO A 87 20.32 -11.55 -9.05
N ASP A 88 20.25 -12.84 -8.71
CA ASP A 88 19.06 -13.67 -8.96
C ASP A 88 17.81 -13.14 -8.23
N GLN A 89 17.97 -12.60 -7.02
CA GLN A 89 16.87 -11.97 -6.31
C GLN A 89 16.41 -10.67 -6.98
N LYS A 90 17.35 -9.89 -7.53
CA LYS A 90 17.01 -8.67 -8.27
C LYS A 90 16.20 -9.00 -9.51
N ASP A 91 16.65 -9.97 -10.31
CA ASP A 91 15.97 -10.39 -11.53
C ASP A 91 14.54 -10.88 -11.24
N LEU A 92 14.40 -11.73 -10.23
CA LEU A 92 13.09 -12.25 -9.83
C LEU A 92 12.15 -11.15 -9.32
N ILE A 93 12.67 -10.18 -8.56
CA ILE A 93 11.88 -9.04 -8.07
C ILE A 93 11.54 -8.09 -9.21
N ALA A 94 12.45 -7.86 -10.14
CA ALA A 94 12.23 -7.07 -11.33
C ALA A 94 11.15 -7.68 -12.22
N GLU A 95 11.14 -9.00 -12.38
CA GLU A 95 10.10 -9.74 -13.11
C GLU A 95 8.73 -9.63 -12.43
N LYS A 96 8.66 -9.93 -11.13
CA LYS A 96 7.39 -10.07 -10.39
C LYS A 96 6.84 -8.76 -9.81
N GLY A 97 7.69 -7.75 -9.60
CA GLY A 97 7.33 -6.52 -8.89
C GLY A 97 7.28 -6.66 -7.36
N TYR A 98 7.57 -7.84 -6.82
CA TYR A 98 7.62 -8.11 -5.38
C TYR A 98 8.62 -9.22 -5.04
N SER A 99 9.12 -9.24 -3.80
CA SER A 99 9.95 -10.34 -3.31
C SER A 99 9.09 -11.52 -2.84
N PRO A 100 9.15 -12.69 -3.50
CA PRO A 100 8.40 -13.87 -3.08
C PRO A 100 8.94 -14.47 -1.76
N TYR A 101 10.11 -14.06 -1.32
CA TYR A 101 10.73 -14.54 -0.08
C TYR A 101 10.23 -13.80 1.16
N LEU A 102 9.67 -12.60 1.02
CA LEU A 102 9.17 -11.82 2.15
C LEU A 102 7.93 -12.47 2.77
N PRO A 103 7.92 -12.70 4.09
CA PRO A 103 6.76 -13.24 4.80
C PRO A 103 5.48 -12.42 4.55
N THR A 104 5.60 -11.11 4.39
CA THR A 104 4.48 -10.22 4.07
C THR A 104 3.73 -10.67 2.82
N ASN A 105 4.46 -10.99 1.74
CA ASN A 105 3.88 -11.37 0.47
C ASN A 105 3.30 -12.79 0.51
N LYS A 106 4.05 -13.75 1.08
CA LYS A 106 3.58 -15.13 1.26
C LYS A 106 2.26 -15.17 2.03
N ASN A 107 2.22 -14.46 3.16
CA ASN A 107 1.04 -14.43 4.02
C ASN A 107 -0.15 -13.71 3.36
N LEU A 108 0.11 -12.61 2.63
CA LEU A 108 -0.93 -11.91 1.89
C LEU A 108 -1.58 -12.82 0.84
N PHE A 109 -0.77 -13.51 0.04
CA PHE A 109 -1.29 -14.37 -1.03
C PHE A 109 -2.02 -15.59 -0.47
N ASP A 110 -1.53 -16.17 0.62
CA ASP A 110 -2.21 -17.24 1.33
C ASP A 110 -3.59 -16.79 1.87
N LEU A 111 -3.66 -15.60 2.47
CA LEU A 111 -4.92 -15.03 2.96
C LEU A 111 -5.91 -14.73 1.81
N LEU A 112 -5.45 -14.15 0.72
CA LEU A 112 -6.28 -13.92 -0.47
C LEU A 112 -6.82 -15.23 -1.02
N LYS A 113 -5.96 -16.25 -1.13
CA LYS A 113 -6.37 -17.57 -1.64
C LYS A 113 -7.37 -18.26 -0.73
N ARG A 114 -7.07 -18.34 0.56
CA ARG A 114 -7.94 -19.03 1.56
C ARG A 114 -9.29 -18.35 1.75
N THR A 115 -9.32 -17.00 1.68
CA THR A 115 -10.50 -16.23 2.09
C THR A 115 -11.36 -15.85 0.89
N PHE A 116 -10.74 -15.42 -0.20
CA PHE A 116 -11.46 -14.92 -1.38
C PHE A 116 -11.37 -15.87 -2.59
N ASN A 117 -10.54 -16.90 -2.52
CA ASN A 117 -10.16 -17.77 -3.64
C ASN A 117 -9.53 -16.99 -4.80
N LEU A 118 -8.76 -15.94 -4.52
CA LEU A 118 -8.09 -15.09 -5.49
C LEU A 118 -6.59 -15.37 -5.54
N ASN A 119 -6.02 -15.16 -6.73
CA ASN A 119 -4.58 -15.17 -6.98
C ASN A 119 -4.09 -13.70 -7.13
N PRO A 120 -2.76 -13.44 -7.12
CA PRO A 120 -2.22 -12.10 -7.27
C PRO A 120 -2.74 -11.33 -8.49
N GLN A 121 -2.89 -11.99 -9.63
CA GLN A 121 -3.36 -11.37 -10.88
C GLN A 121 -4.86 -11.00 -10.88
N ASP A 122 -5.62 -11.47 -9.89
CA ASP A 122 -7.07 -11.19 -9.80
C ASP A 122 -7.35 -9.86 -9.10
N ILE A 123 -6.34 -9.26 -8.47
CA ILE A 123 -6.46 -8.04 -7.68
C ILE A 123 -5.67 -6.87 -8.29
N TYR A 124 -5.92 -5.67 -7.78
CA TYR A 124 -5.03 -4.54 -7.95
C TYR A 124 -4.26 -4.29 -6.64
N ALA A 125 -2.93 -4.17 -6.70
CA ALA A 125 -2.14 -3.87 -5.50
C ALA A 125 -1.14 -2.73 -5.73
N THR A 126 -0.95 -1.93 -4.68
CA THR A 126 -0.04 -0.79 -4.67
C THR A 126 0.54 -0.55 -3.27
N ASN A 127 1.44 0.43 -3.17
CA ASN A 127 1.93 0.92 -1.89
C ASN A 127 1.43 2.34 -1.61
N LEU A 128 1.20 2.65 -0.35
CA LEU A 128 0.89 4.00 0.10
C LEU A 128 2.12 4.91 -0.08
N PHE A 129 3.27 4.49 0.42
CA PHE A 129 4.53 5.20 0.23
C PHE A 129 5.21 4.66 -1.03
N VAL A 130 5.26 5.48 -2.07
CA VAL A 130 5.66 5.08 -3.43
C VAL A 130 7.14 5.33 -3.74
N PHE A 131 7.92 5.76 -2.77
CA PHE A 131 9.36 6.00 -2.87
C PHE A 131 10.15 4.96 -2.07
N ILE A 132 11.47 4.92 -2.29
CA ILE A 132 12.37 4.10 -1.46
C ILE A 132 12.77 4.91 -0.24
N LYS A 133 12.47 4.41 0.95
CA LYS A 133 12.88 5.02 2.20
C LYS A 133 14.35 4.72 2.50
N PRO A 134 15.07 5.61 3.18
CA PRO A 134 16.43 5.36 3.62
C PRO A 134 16.47 4.30 4.73
N GLY A 135 17.64 3.68 4.89
CA GLY A 135 17.96 2.73 5.95
C GLY A 135 17.30 1.37 5.80
N LYS A 136 16.95 0.74 6.93
CA LYS A 136 16.43 -0.63 7.00
C LYS A 136 14.96 -0.73 6.58
N LEU A 137 14.53 -1.94 6.21
CA LEU A 137 13.11 -2.22 5.87
C LEU A 137 12.13 -1.81 6.99
N GLY A 138 12.52 -1.96 8.25
CA GLY A 138 11.73 -1.51 9.41
C GLY A 138 11.86 -0.02 9.77
N ALA A 139 12.61 0.78 8.99
CA ALA A 139 12.77 2.21 9.26
C ALA A 139 11.43 2.94 9.22
N LYS A 140 11.26 3.90 10.16
CA LYS A 140 10.01 4.65 10.31
C LYS A 140 9.88 5.71 9.20
N ILE A 141 8.70 5.80 8.63
CA ILE A 141 8.30 6.85 7.70
C ILE A 141 7.49 7.89 8.50
N PRO A 142 7.81 9.20 8.42
CA PRO A 142 7.02 10.25 9.05
C PRO A 142 5.56 10.26 8.55
N GLN A 143 4.59 10.52 9.43
CA GLN A 143 3.17 10.49 9.07
C GLN A 143 2.82 11.46 7.93
N LYS A 144 3.41 12.65 7.90
CA LYS A 144 3.18 13.63 6.83
C LYS A 144 3.59 13.10 5.45
N CYS A 145 4.62 12.22 5.36
CA CYS A 145 5.01 11.60 4.10
C CYS A 145 3.94 10.62 3.60
N PHE A 146 3.31 9.88 4.51
CA PHE A 146 2.14 9.05 4.16
C PHE A 146 0.96 9.90 3.70
N ASP A 147 0.67 11.00 4.40
CA ASP A 147 -0.43 11.91 4.04
C ASP A 147 -0.24 12.45 2.61
N ILE A 148 0.98 12.91 2.27
CA ILE A 148 1.32 13.41 0.93
C ILE A 148 1.17 12.31 -0.14
N CYS A 149 1.75 11.12 0.11
CA CYS A 149 1.67 10.02 -0.86
C CYS A 149 0.24 9.50 -1.01
N ALA A 150 -0.55 9.50 0.05
CA ALA A 150 -1.96 9.12 -0.02
C ALA A 150 -2.77 10.09 -0.91
N GLU A 151 -2.63 11.40 -0.70
CA GLU A 151 -3.33 12.41 -1.49
C GLU A 151 -2.85 12.44 -2.96
N ALA A 152 -1.55 12.25 -3.19
CA ALA A 152 -0.97 12.34 -4.52
C ALA A 152 -1.14 11.07 -5.37
N TYR A 153 -1.20 9.89 -4.73
CA TYR A 153 -1.15 8.61 -5.44
C TYR A 153 -2.22 7.61 -5.01
N ALA A 154 -2.39 7.32 -3.71
CA ALA A 154 -3.26 6.22 -3.29
C ALA A 154 -4.75 6.52 -3.51
N ILE A 155 -5.22 7.70 -3.11
CA ILE A 155 -6.62 8.12 -3.34
C ILE A 155 -6.94 8.18 -4.84
N PRO A 156 -6.14 8.82 -5.71
CA PRO A 156 -6.37 8.77 -7.15
C PRO A 156 -6.44 7.33 -7.72
N GLN A 157 -5.61 6.41 -7.24
CA GLN A 157 -5.71 5.02 -7.68
C GLN A 157 -7.04 4.37 -7.26
N ILE A 158 -7.54 4.64 -6.05
CA ILE A 158 -8.86 4.16 -5.61
C ILE A 158 -9.96 4.76 -6.51
N GLU A 159 -9.86 6.04 -6.84
CA GLU A 159 -10.82 6.75 -7.70
C GLU A 159 -10.84 6.21 -9.14
N ILE A 160 -9.68 5.78 -9.66
CA ILE A 160 -9.54 5.22 -11.01
C ILE A 160 -10.01 3.76 -11.06
N ILE A 161 -9.54 2.92 -10.14
CA ILE A 161 -9.86 1.48 -10.11
C ILE A 161 -11.31 1.27 -9.73
N GLN A 162 -11.84 2.03 -8.77
CA GLN A 162 -13.20 1.92 -8.23
C GLN A 162 -13.52 0.50 -7.70
N PRO A 163 -12.66 -0.07 -6.84
CA PRO A 163 -12.89 -1.40 -6.32
C PRO A 163 -14.08 -1.42 -5.36
N LYS A 164 -14.71 -2.58 -5.17
CA LYS A 164 -15.73 -2.77 -4.11
C LYS A 164 -15.08 -2.77 -2.72
N ILE A 165 -13.89 -3.36 -2.63
CA ILE A 165 -13.15 -3.54 -1.38
C ILE A 165 -11.75 -2.97 -1.52
N VAL A 166 -11.34 -2.11 -0.56
CA VAL A 166 -9.93 -1.71 -0.36
C VAL A 166 -9.44 -2.30 0.96
N ILE A 167 -8.40 -3.09 0.92
CA ILE A 167 -7.76 -3.68 2.10
C ILE A 167 -6.47 -2.92 2.40
N CYS A 168 -6.37 -2.32 3.58
CA CYS A 168 -5.27 -1.48 4.01
C CYS A 168 -4.59 -2.04 5.26
N SER A 169 -3.27 -2.16 5.27
CA SER A 169 -2.54 -2.48 6.51
C SER A 169 -2.58 -1.30 7.51
N GLY A 170 -2.57 -1.58 8.79
CA GLY A 170 -2.66 -0.68 9.95
C GLY A 170 -2.54 0.83 9.70
N ARG A 171 -1.31 1.35 9.57
CA ARG A 171 -1.07 2.80 9.35
C ARG A 171 -1.62 3.30 8.01
N VAL A 172 -1.67 2.45 6.99
CA VAL A 172 -2.27 2.78 5.68
C VAL A 172 -3.74 3.06 5.86
N TYR A 173 -4.46 2.17 6.56
CA TYR A 173 -5.88 2.37 6.86
C TYR A 173 -6.14 3.68 7.58
N GLN A 174 -5.38 3.99 8.65
CA GLN A 174 -5.57 5.23 9.41
C GLN A 174 -5.29 6.48 8.57
N THR A 175 -4.32 6.42 7.65
CA THR A 175 -4.01 7.52 6.74
C THR A 175 -5.12 7.73 5.72
N ILE A 176 -5.54 6.69 5.03
CA ILE A 176 -6.62 6.75 4.01
C ILE A 176 -7.92 7.22 4.67
N LYS A 177 -8.31 6.64 5.82
CA LYS A 177 -9.47 7.05 6.59
C LYS A 177 -9.45 8.54 6.93
N LYS A 178 -8.34 9.05 7.46
CA LYS A 178 -8.18 10.48 7.79
C LYS A 178 -8.45 11.38 6.59
N ILE A 179 -7.89 11.03 5.42
CA ILE A 179 -8.04 11.83 4.20
C ILE A 179 -9.48 11.78 3.68
N ILE A 180 -10.08 10.59 3.63
CA ILE A 180 -11.47 10.41 3.20
C ILE A 180 -12.42 11.22 4.08
N ARG A 181 -12.29 11.11 5.40
CA ARG A 181 -13.12 11.87 6.33
C ARG A 181 -12.93 13.37 6.19
N LYS A 182 -11.69 13.84 5.96
CA LYS A 182 -11.40 15.25 5.66
C LYS A 182 -12.12 15.68 4.37
N LYS A 183 -12.04 14.90 3.30
CA LYS A 183 -12.72 15.21 2.02
C LYS A 183 -14.25 15.19 2.14
N LYS A 184 -14.82 14.39 3.05
CA LYS A 184 -16.26 14.34 3.36
C LYS A 184 -16.68 15.35 4.44
N GLU A 185 -15.80 16.21 4.91
CA GLU A 185 -16.02 17.16 6.01
C GLU A 185 -16.48 16.48 7.33
N LEU A 186 -16.17 15.21 7.50
CA LEU A 186 -16.50 14.43 8.68
C LEU A 186 -15.41 14.56 9.76
N ARG A 187 -15.82 14.60 11.03
CA ARG A 187 -14.86 14.56 12.15
C ARG A 187 -14.10 13.23 12.14
N ASN A 188 -12.79 13.30 12.35
CA ASN A 188 -12.00 12.08 12.51
C ASN A 188 -12.42 11.34 13.79
N ASN A 189 -12.58 10.02 13.73
CA ASN A 189 -12.95 9.19 14.87
C ASN A 189 -11.79 8.31 15.30
N LYS A 190 -11.84 7.81 16.55
CA LYS A 190 -10.81 6.94 17.12
C LYS A 190 -11.03 5.46 16.81
N GLN A 191 -11.88 5.14 15.83
CA GLN A 191 -12.13 3.76 15.44
C GLN A 191 -10.82 3.02 15.18
N SER A 192 -10.66 1.85 15.75
CA SER A 192 -9.48 1.03 15.53
C SER A 192 -9.44 0.48 14.10
N THR A 193 -8.25 0.05 13.69
CA THR A 193 -8.09 -0.59 12.38
C THR A 193 -8.98 -1.82 12.23
N LEU A 194 -9.15 -2.58 13.29
CA LEU A 194 -9.92 -3.84 13.29
C LEU A 194 -11.43 -3.62 13.31
N ASP A 195 -11.90 -2.56 13.94
CA ASP A 195 -13.34 -2.25 13.96
C ASP A 195 -13.90 -1.90 12.58
N SER A 196 -13.00 -1.66 11.60
CA SER A 196 -13.39 -1.39 10.23
C SER A 196 -14.22 -2.48 9.57
N VAL A 197 -14.15 -3.74 10.05
CA VAL A 197 -14.99 -4.83 9.53
C VAL A 197 -16.45 -4.68 9.87
N ASN A 198 -16.76 -3.97 10.98
CA ASN A 198 -18.14 -3.71 11.41
C ASN A 198 -18.66 -2.40 10.79
N ASN A 199 -17.78 -1.40 10.65
CA ASN A 199 -18.10 -0.06 10.14
C ASN A 199 -17.00 0.39 9.19
N PRO A 200 -16.96 -0.10 7.94
CA PRO A 200 -15.94 0.32 6.97
C PRO A 200 -16.10 1.80 6.61
N GLU A 201 -15.00 2.48 6.37
CA GLU A 201 -15.08 3.78 5.68
C GLU A 201 -15.54 3.53 4.25
N THR A 202 -16.33 4.46 3.71
CA THR A 202 -16.86 4.36 2.34
C THR A 202 -16.33 5.47 1.45
N TRP A 203 -16.21 5.21 0.15
CA TRP A 203 -15.78 6.14 -0.88
C TRP A 203 -16.58 5.92 -2.18
N ASN A 204 -16.46 6.83 -3.14
CA ASN A 204 -17.13 6.73 -4.44
C ASN A 204 -18.64 6.47 -4.32
N ASN A 205 -19.36 7.38 -3.63
CA ASN A 205 -20.79 7.24 -3.37
C ASN A 205 -21.15 5.89 -2.70
N GLU A 206 -20.34 5.49 -1.71
CA GLU A 206 -20.50 4.28 -0.92
C GLU A 206 -20.28 2.96 -1.67
N LYS A 207 -19.85 3.02 -2.93
CA LYS A 207 -19.56 1.81 -3.73
C LYS A 207 -18.27 1.12 -3.32
N THR A 208 -17.32 1.85 -2.73
CA THR A 208 -16.05 1.32 -2.25
C THR A 208 -16.05 1.27 -0.72
N ARG A 209 -15.82 0.09 -0.15
CA ARG A 209 -15.65 -0.11 1.30
C ARG A 209 -14.18 -0.32 1.65
N ILE A 210 -13.70 0.37 2.68
CA ILE A 210 -12.28 0.40 3.05
C ILE A 210 -12.11 -0.25 4.41
N PHE A 211 -11.29 -1.30 4.44
CA PHE A 211 -11.05 -2.14 5.59
C PHE A 211 -9.59 -2.06 6.04
N GLY A 212 -9.39 -2.09 7.34
CA GLY A 212 -8.07 -2.18 7.96
C GLY A 212 -7.75 -3.62 8.36
N ILE A 213 -6.49 -4.00 8.14
CA ILE A 213 -5.92 -5.27 8.62
C ILE A 213 -4.64 -5.01 9.40
N TYR A 214 -4.19 -5.97 10.20
CA TYR A 214 -2.81 -5.98 10.66
C TYR A 214 -1.85 -6.22 9.51
N HIS A 215 -0.63 -5.75 9.67
CA HIS A 215 0.42 -5.98 8.68
C HIS A 215 0.71 -7.49 8.56
N THR A 216 0.69 -8.02 7.34
CA THR A 216 0.85 -9.46 7.06
C THR A 216 2.29 -9.98 7.21
N GLY A 217 3.22 -9.18 7.75
CA GLY A 217 4.61 -9.55 7.99
C GLY A 217 4.81 -10.57 9.11
N SER A 218 6.07 -10.88 9.41
CA SER A 218 6.45 -11.91 10.40
C SER A 218 5.91 -11.67 11.81
N ASN A 219 5.68 -10.41 12.19
CA ASN A 219 5.17 -10.03 13.52
C ASN A 219 3.64 -10.10 13.64
N ARG A 220 2.91 -10.55 12.64
CA ARG A 220 1.44 -10.63 12.68
C ARG A 220 0.94 -11.49 13.84
N ARG A 221 1.64 -12.58 14.16
CA ARG A 221 1.27 -13.53 15.23
C ARG A 221 1.42 -12.98 16.66
N LEU A 222 2.07 -11.83 16.82
CA LEU A 222 2.09 -11.13 18.11
C LEU A 222 0.73 -10.52 18.49
N ASN A 223 -0.13 -10.32 17.49
CA ASN A 223 -1.42 -9.66 17.66
C ASN A 223 -2.61 -10.59 17.44
N TRP A 224 -2.43 -11.67 16.65
CA TRP A 224 -3.49 -12.58 16.25
C TRP A 224 -3.03 -14.02 16.11
N THR A 225 -3.91 -14.94 16.44
CA THR A 225 -3.83 -16.33 16.00
C THR A 225 -4.17 -16.42 14.50
N ALA A 226 -3.77 -17.50 13.84
CA ALA A 226 -4.12 -17.73 12.43
C ALA A 226 -5.65 -17.84 12.22
N ALA A 227 -6.37 -18.35 13.22
CA ALA A 227 -7.83 -18.46 13.17
C ALA A 227 -8.52 -17.10 13.23
N GLU A 228 -8.11 -16.23 14.17
CA GLU A 228 -8.63 -14.86 14.28
C GLU A 228 -8.35 -14.03 13.04
N GLU A 229 -7.15 -14.14 12.47
CA GLU A 229 -6.80 -13.47 11.21
C GLU A 229 -7.72 -13.95 10.07
N THR A 230 -7.89 -15.26 9.93
CA THR A 230 -8.78 -15.82 8.91
C THR A 230 -10.23 -15.38 9.08
N ALA A 231 -10.74 -15.41 10.31
CA ALA A 231 -12.10 -14.95 10.63
C ALA A 231 -12.30 -13.46 10.28
N HIS A 232 -11.31 -12.61 10.57
CA HIS A 232 -11.34 -11.19 10.21
C HIS A 232 -11.44 -10.98 8.69
N TRP A 233 -10.61 -11.70 7.92
CA TRP A 233 -10.62 -11.62 6.46
C TRP A 233 -11.91 -12.18 5.85
N GLN A 234 -12.48 -13.25 6.43
CA GLN A 234 -13.80 -13.77 6.02
C GLN A 234 -14.90 -12.73 6.25
N LYS A 235 -14.84 -12.00 7.37
CA LYS A 235 -15.77 -10.92 7.65
C LYS A 235 -15.64 -9.75 6.67
N ILE A 236 -14.40 -9.36 6.29
CA ILE A 236 -14.18 -8.38 5.23
C ILE A 236 -14.87 -8.83 3.93
N ARG A 237 -14.71 -10.10 3.54
CA ARG A 237 -15.38 -10.66 2.36
C ARG A 237 -16.88 -10.56 2.45
N GLN A 238 -17.47 -10.99 3.56
CA GLN A 238 -18.92 -10.97 3.77
C GLN A 238 -19.47 -9.55 3.74
N THR A 239 -18.86 -8.63 4.48
CA THR A 239 -19.30 -7.23 4.55
C THR A 239 -19.03 -6.48 3.24
N GLY A 240 -17.94 -6.78 2.55
CA GLY A 240 -17.47 -6.01 1.40
C GLY A 240 -18.13 -6.38 0.07
N LEU A 241 -18.66 -7.60 -0.06
CA LEU A 241 -19.29 -8.10 -1.30
C LEU A 241 -20.84 -8.12 -1.24
N GLN A 242 -21.44 -7.62 -0.14
CA GLN A 242 -22.86 -7.31 -0.06
C GLN A 242 -23.17 -6.00 -0.79
#